data_30c2db50c8dfb656656685d7c08f8604
#
_entry.id   30c2db50c8dfb656656685d7c08f8604
#
_cell.length_a   1.000
_cell.length_b   1.000
_cell.length_c   1.000
_cell.angle_alpha   90.00
_cell.angle_beta   90.00
_cell.angle_gamma   90.00
#
_symmetry.space_group_name_H-M   'P 1'
#
loop_
_entity.id
_entity.type
_entity.pdbx_description
1 polymer ?
#
loop_
_entity_poly.entity_id
_entity_poly.type
_entity_poly.pdbx_seq_one_letter_code
_entity_poly.pdbx_strand_id
1 'polypeptide(L)'
;GKEFDGGSSDSYNLVIGSGTFIDGFEDGVIGMKTGETKDLNLKFPDSYQSTDLAGKDVVFTVTVNAFTRPAENIDGWELDDAWVAENTDYSTVEEYRAGKRAELEAANETTAENNLQNDAMQQVADGCTFHKIPKSYITLGEEDYDKRYTAYLQNYGISLDDYLEQYADRATYNQEKATYAGTMAKSALLLDAVKEAEGWTTDDQDYQQILNDEAANANMSQEDFLKAANDYYGEDTVVRNIMMERMINMVLDNATVNTVTVDADGNTVE
;
A
#
# COMPACT_ATOMS: atom_id res chain seq x y z
N GLY A 1 7.17 -4.57 -42.11
CA GLY A 1 7.32 -3.70 -40.94
C GLY A 1 8.73 -3.85 -40.37
N LYS A 2 9.14 -2.89 -39.59
CA LYS A 2 10.41 -2.96 -38.86
C LYS A 2 10.05 -3.15 -37.38
N GLU A 3 10.65 -4.14 -36.75
CA GLU A 3 10.50 -4.32 -35.30
C GLU A 3 11.11 -3.12 -34.55
N PHE A 4 10.54 -2.81 -33.39
CA PHE A 4 11.01 -1.74 -32.51
C PHE A 4 11.31 -2.30 -31.10
N ASP A 5 12.21 -1.65 -30.40
CA ASP A 5 12.62 -2.06 -29.07
C ASP A 5 11.42 -1.97 -28.10
N GLY A 6 11.21 -3.04 -27.32
CA GLY A 6 10.07 -3.17 -26.41
C GLY A 6 8.74 -3.54 -27.08
N GLY A 7 8.73 -3.83 -28.40
CA GLY A 7 7.55 -4.21 -29.15
C GLY A 7 7.16 -5.69 -29.08
N SER A 8 7.97 -6.53 -28.45
CA SER A 8 7.72 -7.98 -28.34
C SER A 8 7.90 -8.47 -26.90
N SER A 9 7.07 -9.43 -26.51
CA SER A 9 7.15 -10.15 -25.25
C SER A 9 6.66 -11.58 -25.45
N ASP A 10 7.31 -12.54 -24.81
CA ASP A 10 6.91 -13.94 -24.87
C ASP A 10 5.62 -14.23 -24.07
N SER A 11 5.35 -13.40 -23.06
CA SER A 11 4.13 -13.48 -22.24
C SER A 11 3.85 -12.15 -21.53
N TYR A 12 2.58 -11.75 -21.52
CA TYR A 12 2.11 -10.58 -20.80
C TYR A 12 0.72 -10.82 -20.20
N ASN A 13 0.52 -10.43 -18.94
CA ASN A 13 -0.78 -10.50 -18.29
C ASN A 13 -1.57 -9.22 -18.60
N LEU A 14 -2.47 -9.30 -19.57
CA LEU A 14 -3.35 -8.20 -19.96
C LEU A 14 -4.67 -8.28 -19.20
N VAL A 15 -5.05 -7.18 -18.54
CA VAL A 15 -6.39 -7.01 -17.96
C VAL A 15 -7.24 -6.18 -18.93
N ILE A 16 -8.27 -6.77 -19.49
CA ILE A 16 -9.20 -6.08 -20.41
C ILE A 16 -9.94 -4.98 -19.63
N GLY A 17 -9.93 -3.76 -20.14
CA GLY A 17 -10.50 -2.57 -19.51
C GLY A 17 -9.52 -1.80 -18.63
N SER A 18 -8.26 -2.25 -18.54
CA SER A 18 -7.23 -1.55 -17.76
C SER A 18 -6.72 -0.25 -18.38
N GLY A 19 -6.85 -0.11 -19.70
CA GLY A 19 -6.32 1.04 -20.44
C GLY A 19 -4.79 1.14 -20.45
N THR A 20 -4.08 0.02 -20.14
CA THR A 20 -2.61 -0.02 -20.09
C THR A 20 -1.94 -0.08 -21.46
N PHE A 21 -2.69 -0.41 -22.49
CA PHE A 21 -2.24 -0.46 -23.89
C PHE A 21 -2.80 0.70 -24.71
N ILE A 22 -2.25 0.89 -25.91
CA ILE A 22 -2.75 1.89 -26.86
C ILE A 22 -4.17 1.56 -27.30
N ASP A 23 -4.92 2.60 -27.69
CA ASP A 23 -6.32 2.49 -28.08
C ASP A 23 -6.56 1.41 -29.13
N GLY A 24 -7.57 0.56 -28.88
CA GLY A 24 -7.96 -0.53 -29.74
C GLY A 24 -7.20 -1.85 -29.52
N PHE A 25 -6.14 -1.87 -28.73
CA PHE A 25 -5.41 -3.12 -28.44
C PHE A 25 -6.29 -4.10 -27.65
N GLU A 26 -6.82 -3.64 -26.51
CA GLU A 26 -7.67 -4.46 -25.65
C GLU A 26 -8.96 -4.90 -26.38
N ASP A 27 -9.60 -4.00 -27.12
CA ASP A 27 -10.75 -4.32 -27.96
C ASP A 27 -10.42 -5.36 -29.03
N GLY A 28 -9.22 -5.30 -29.58
CA GLY A 28 -8.76 -6.22 -30.62
C GLY A 28 -8.62 -7.66 -30.17
N VAL A 29 -8.34 -7.91 -28.86
CA VAL A 29 -8.23 -9.24 -28.28
C VAL A 29 -9.53 -9.80 -27.72
N ILE A 30 -10.57 -8.97 -27.56
CA ILE A 30 -11.89 -9.43 -27.12
C ILE A 30 -12.45 -10.45 -28.12
N GLY A 31 -12.90 -11.58 -27.60
CA GLY A 31 -13.48 -12.69 -28.38
C GLY A 31 -12.47 -13.66 -28.96
N MET A 32 -11.16 -13.43 -28.82
CA MET A 32 -10.13 -14.41 -29.21
C MET A 32 -10.17 -15.65 -28.29
N LYS A 33 -9.75 -16.80 -28.84
CA LYS A 33 -9.68 -18.08 -28.13
C LYS A 33 -8.25 -18.39 -27.72
N THR A 34 -8.09 -19.22 -26.70
CA THR A 34 -6.77 -19.78 -26.35
C THR A 34 -6.13 -20.45 -27.56
N GLY A 35 -4.87 -20.11 -27.82
CA GLY A 35 -4.09 -20.57 -28.97
C GLY A 35 -4.34 -19.80 -30.27
N GLU A 36 -5.28 -18.85 -30.28
CA GLU A 36 -5.55 -18.01 -31.45
C GLU A 36 -4.49 -16.91 -31.57
N THR A 37 -4.04 -16.67 -32.80
CA THR A 37 -3.13 -15.58 -33.16
C THR A 37 -3.84 -14.61 -34.10
N LYS A 38 -3.71 -13.32 -33.86
CA LYS A 38 -4.37 -12.27 -34.65
C LYS A 38 -3.46 -11.06 -34.80
N ASP A 39 -3.48 -10.44 -35.99
CA ASP A 39 -2.82 -9.17 -36.23
C ASP A 39 -3.77 -8.01 -35.91
N LEU A 40 -3.35 -7.14 -35.00
CA LEU A 40 -4.04 -5.92 -34.61
C LEU A 40 -3.37 -4.73 -35.31
N ASN A 41 -4.10 -4.09 -36.25
CA ASN A 41 -3.61 -2.91 -36.93
C ASN A 41 -4.05 -1.68 -36.13
N LEU A 42 -3.09 -1.03 -35.47
CA LEU A 42 -3.31 0.04 -34.53
C LEU A 42 -2.45 1.26 -34.88
N LYS A 43 -2.69 2.36 -34.20
CA LYS A 43 -1.90 3.58 -34.33
C LYS A 43 -1.46 4.08 -32.95
N PHE A 44 -0.19 4.40 -32.79
CA PHE A 44 0.28 5.05 -31.58
C PHE A 44 -0.35 6.45 -31.43
N PRO A 45 -0.78 6.85 -30.22
CA PRO A 45 -1.24 8.22 -29.97
C PRO A 45 -0.19 9.26 -30.40
N ASP A 46 -0.64 10.42 -30.84
CA ASP A 46 0.28 11.52 -31.20
C ASP A 46 1.07 12.02 -29.97
N SER A 47 0.54 11.80 -28.76
CA SER A 47 1.17 12.11 -27.47
C SER A 47 1.97 10.96 -26.88
N TYR A 48 2.31 9.92 -27.66
CA TYR A 48 3.02 8.77 -27.14
C TYR A 48 4.43 9.14 -26.66
N GLN A 49 4.88 8.55 -25.53
CA GLN A 49 6.16 8.92 -24.89
C GLN A 49 7.38 8.78 -25.81
N SER A 50 7.39 7.76 -26.69
CA SER A 50 8.44 7.64 -27.70
C SER A 50 8.10 8.49 -28.91
N THR A 51 8.85 9.56 -29.13
CA THR A 51 8.71 10.45 -30.29
C THR A 51 8.93 9.71 -31.62
N ASP A 52 9.66 8.62 -31.62
CA ASP A 52 9.90 7.77 -32.77
C ASP A 52 8.70 6.91 -33.16
N LEU A 53 7.77 6.68 -32.22
CA LEU A 53 6.57 5.87 -32.43
C LEU A 53 5.30 6.72 -32.49
N ALA A 54 5.27 7.90 -31.87
CA ALA A 54 4.12 8.79 -31.82
C ALA A 54 3.50 9.01 -33.21
N GLY A 55 2.18 8.81 -33.30
CA GLY A 55 1.40 8.98 -34.52
C GLY A 55 1.65 7.95 -35.62
N LYS A 56 2.48 6.93 -35.41
CA LYS A 56 2.78 5.88 -36.41
C LYS A 56 1.83 4.70 -36.35
N ASP A 57 1.54 4.13 -37.52
CA ASP A 57 0.82 2.88 -37.62
C ASP A 57 1.70 1.71 -37.15
N VAL A 58 1.09 0.75 -36.47
CA VAL A 58 1.73 -0.45 -35.94
C VAL A 58 0.84 -1.68 -36.13
N VAL A 59 1.47 -2.82 -36.32
CA VAL A 59 0.79 -4.12 -36.33
C VAL A 59 1.32 -4.93 -35.17
N PHE A 60 0.43 -5.32 -34.25
CA PHE A 60 0.75 -6.26 -33.17
C PHE A 60 0.20 -7.63 -33.51
N THR A 61 1.07 -8.60 -33.66
CA THR A 61 0.70 -10.01 -33.77
C THR A 61 0.54 -10.58 -32.37
N VAL A 62 -0.70 -10.79 -31.94
CA VAL A 62 -1.04 -11.22 -30.58
C VAL A 62 -1.49 -12.66 -30.58
N THR A 63 -0.92 -13.50 -29.69
CA THR A 63 -1.36 -14.86 -29.43
C THR A 63 -1.94 -14.94 -28.02
N VAL A 64 -3.16 -15.44 -27.86
CA VAL A 64 -3.76 -15.68 -26.55
C VAL A 64 -3.30 -17.03 -25.99
N ASN A 65 -2.41 -17.01 -25.03
CA ASN A 65 -1.90 -18.24 -24.40
C ASN A 65 -2.91 -18.86 -23.42
N ALA A 66 -3.56 -18.03 -22.62
CA ALA A 66 -4.62 -18.39 -21.69
C ALA A 66 -5.46 -17.15 -21.36
N PHE A 67 -6.65 -17.35 -20.81
CA PHE A 67 -7.42 -16.25 -20.21
C PHE A 67 -8.16 -16.74 -18.97
N THR A 68 -8.38 -15.82 -18.04
CA THR A 68 -9.23 -16.02 -16.88
C THR A 68 -10.39 -15.06 -16.93
N ARG A 69 -11.55 -15.47 -16.42
CA ARG A 69 -12.75 -14.62 -16.28
C ARG A 69 -13.22 -14.67 -14.85
N PRO A 70 -13.89 -13.60 -14.35
CA PRO A 70 -14.67 -13.76 -13.14
C PRO A 70 -15.67 -14.92 -13.28
N ALA A 71 -15.86 -15.65 -12.20
CA ALA A 71 -16.68 -16.86 -12.20
C ALA A 71 -18.12 -16.62 -12.71
N GLU A 72 -18.69 -15.47 -12.37
CA GLU A 72 -20.03 -15.06 -12.80
C GLU A 72 -20.15 -14.79 -14.32
N ASN A 73 -19.03 -14.65 -15.02
CA ASN A 73 -19.00 -14.41 -16.46
C ASN A 73 -18.73 -15.68 -17.30
N ILE A 74 -18.70 -16.85 -16.65
CA ILE A 74 -18.50 -18.13 -17.31
C ILE A 74 -19.89 -18.76 -17.50
N ASP A 75 -20.36 -18.83 -18.75
CA ASP A 75 -21.65 -19.45 -19.07
C ASP A 75 -21.75 -20.86 -18.52
N GLY A 76 -22.74 -21.11 -17.64
CA GLY A 76 -22.99 -22.40 -17.03
C GLY A 76 -22.01 -22.82 -15.94
N TRP A 77 -21.09 -21.94 -15.51
CA TRP A 77 -20.27 -22.20 -14.35
C TRP A 77 -20.92 -21.61 -13.09
N GLU A 78 -21.05 -22.41 -12.09
CA GLU A 78 -21.48 -22.00 -10.77
C GLU A 78 -20.41 -22.42 -9.76
N LEU A 79 -20.17 -21.55 -8.78
CA LEU A 79 -19.30 -21.89 -7.66
C LEU A 79 -19.96 -23.02 -6.87
N ASP A 80 -19.35 -24.19 -6.88
CA ASP A 80 -19.84 -25.39 -6.18
C ASP A 80 -18.85 -25.91 -5.14
N ASP A 81 -19.31 -26.81 -4.29
CA ASP A 81 -18.49 -27.38 -3.21
C ASP A 81 -17.30 -28.18 -3.75
N ALA A 82 -17.44 -28.80 -4.93
CA ALA A 82 -16.35 -29.58 -5.52
C ALA A 82 -15.20 -28.67 -5.93
N TRP A 83 -15.50 -27.55 -6.59
CA TRP A 83 -14.49 -26.55 -6.96
C TRP A 83 -13.83 -25.93 -5.72
N VAL A 84 -14.64 -25.57 -4.70
CA VAL A 84 -14.13 -25.00 -3.46
C VAL A 84 -13.15 -25.96 -2.77
N ALA A 85 -13.52 -27.23 -2.63
CA ALA A 85 -12.69 -28.25 -1.98
C ALA A 85 -11.40 -28.55 -2.75
N GLU A 86 -11.39 -28.39 -4.07
CA GLU A 86 -10.21 -28.62 -4.91
C GLU A 86 -9.25 -27.41 -4.91
N ASN A 87 -9.77 -26.18 -4.82
CA ASN A 87 -9.00 -24.96 -5.09
C ASN A 87 -8.78 -24.07 -3.86
N THR A 88 -9.34 -24.40 -2.70
CA THR A 88 -9.26 -23.62 -1.47
C THR A 88 -9.10 -24.53 -0.24
N ASP A 89 -8.84 -23.93 0.92
CA ASP A 89 -8.77 -24.64 2.20
C ASP A 89 -10.16 -24.92 2.81
N TYR A 90 -11.26 -24.60 2.11
CA TYR A 90 -12.62 -24.80 2.55
C TYR A 90 -13.25 -26.03 1.87
N SER A 91 -14.28 -26.62 2.50
CA SER A 91 -14.94 -27.80 1.97
C SER A 91 -16.23 -27.48 1.21
N THR A 92 -16.87 -26.34 1.49
CA THR A 92 -18.14 -25.94 0.90
C THR A 92 -18.15 -24.48 0.50
N VAL A 93 -19.04 -24.11 -0.43
CA VAL A 93 -19.28 -22.72 -0.83
C VAL A 93 -19.71 -21.87 0.36
N GLU A 94 -20.50 -22.41 1.28
CA GLU A 94 -20.94 -21.70 2.49
C GLU A 94 -19.75 -21.36 3.39
N GLU A 95 -18.89 -22.33 3.67
CA GLU A 95 -17.66 -22.13 4.46
C GLU A 95 -16.72 -21.12 3.79
N TYR A 96 -16.53 -21.24 2.47
CA TYR A 96 -15.70 -20.32 1.70
C TYR A 96 -16.21 -18.88 1.77
N ARG A 97 -17.53 -18.68 1.56
CA ARG A 97 -18.13 -17.35 1.65
C ARG A 97 -18.07 -16.79 3.07
N ALA A 98 -18.29 -17.61 4.09
CA ALA A 98 -18.19 -17.20 5.49
C ALA A 98 -16.75 -16.82 5.85
N GLY A 99 -15.76 -17.60 5.44
CA GLY A 99 -14.34 -17.32 5.64
C GLY A 99 -13.91 -16.04 4.94
N LYS A 100 -14.28 -15.86 3.66
CA LYS A 100 -13.96 -14.64 2.92
C LYS A 100 -14.64 -13.38 3.47
N ARG A 101 -15.86 -13.53 3.98
CA ARG A 101 -16.54 -12.43 4.67
C ARG A 101 -15.77 -12.03 5.94
N ALA A 102 -15.38 -12.99 6.76
CA ALA A 102 -14.64 -12.75 7.97
C ALA A 102 -13.27 -12.08 7.69
N GLU A 103 -12.56 -12.54 6.65
CA GLU A 103 -11.30 -11.91 6.20
C GLU A 103 -11.51 -10.45 5.78
N LEU A 104 -12.57 -10.16 5.01
CA LEU A 104 -12.88 -8.79 4.57
C LEU A 104 -13.33 -7.90 5.72
N GLU A 105 -14.14 -8.43 6.65
CA GLU A 105 -14.59 -7.70 7.85
C GLU A 105 -13.38 -7.35 8.72
N ALA A 106 -12.45 -8.28 8.97
CA ALA A 106 -11.24 -8.02 9.72
C ALA A 106 -10.31 -6.99 9.03
N ALA A 107 -10.16 -7.08 7.70
CA ALA A 107 -9.37 -6.10 6.94
C ALA A 107 -9.99 -4.70 6.97
N ASN A 108 -11.33 -4.62 6.90
CA ASN A 108 -12.04 -3.35 7.00
C ASN A 108 -11.94 -2.76 8.42
N GLU A 109 -12.03 -3.58 9.47
CA GLU A 109 -11.85 -3.15 10.87
C GLU A 109 -10.46 -2.55 11.07
N THR A 110 -9.41 -3.26 10.65
CA THR A 110 -8.04 -2.76 10.72
C THR A 110 -7.87 -1.43 9.96
N THR A 111 -8.50 -1.32 8.77
CA THR A 111 -8.45 -0.09 7.98
C THR A 111 -9.18 1.06 8.69
N ALA A 112 -10.34 0.78 9.29
CA ALA A 112 -11.11 1.78 10.04
C ALA A 112 -10.36 2.25 11.28
N GLU A 113 -9.71 1.35 12.02
CA GLU A 113 -8.86 1.69 13.16
C GLU A 113 -7.69 2.57 12.77
N ASN A 114 -6.96 2.21 11.71
CA ASN A 114 -5.85 3.02 11.20
C ASN A 114 -6.31 4.42 10.75
N ASN A 115 -7.45 4.51 10.08
CA ASN A 115 -8.02 5.79 9.66
C ASN A 115 -8.41 6.64 10.88
N LEU A 116 -9.05 6.04 11.89
CA LEU A 116 -9.42 6.72 13.12
C LEU A 116 -8.19 7.28 13.85
N GLN A 117 -7.12 6.50 13.97
CA GLN A 117 -5.87 6.94 14.58
C GLN A 117 -5.26 8.11 13.81
N ASN A 118 -5.20 8.01 12.48
CA ASN A 118 -4.65 9.05 11.62
C ASN A 118 -5.47 10.34 11.70
N ASP A 119 -6.80 10.24 11.64
CA ASP A 119 -7.70 11.39 11.72
C ASP A 119 -7.62 12.08 13.08
N ALA A 120 -7.60 11.31 14.18
CA ALA A 120 -7.45 11.84 15.52
C ALA A 120 -6.14 12.60 15.68
N MET A 121 -5.03 12.02 15.26
CA MET A 121 -3.70 12.65 15.30
C MET A 121 -3.60 13.86 14.39
N GLN A 122 -4.22 13.83 13.22
CA GLN A 122 -4.28 14.97 12.31
C GLN A 122 -5.04 16.14 12.95
N GLN A 123 -6.19 15.89 13.57
CA GLN A 123 -6.96 16.93 14.27
C GLN A 123 -6.18 17.57 15.44
N VAL A 124 -5.45 16.74 16.20
CA VAL A 124 -4.56 17.26 17.26
C VAL A 124 -3.46 18.14 16.65
N ALA A 125 -2.80 17.68 15.59
CA ALA A 125 -1.74 18.42 14.92
C ALA A 125 -2.24 19.75 14.32
N ASP A 126 -3.43 19.76 13.73
CA ASP A 126 -4.07 20.96 13.16
C ASP A 126 -4.47 21.97 14.24
N GLY A 127 -4.79 21.50 15.45
CA GLY A 127 -5.04 22.34 16.63
C GLY A 127 -3.78 22.95 17.24
N CYS A 128 -2.59 22.46 16.87
CA CYS A 128 -1.30 22.91 17.41
C CYS A 128 -0.67 24.02 16.56
N THR A 129 0.03 24.95 17.21
CA THR A 129 0.85 25.97 16.55
C THR A 129 2.33 25.62 16.69
N PHE A 130 2.96 25.28 15.57
CA PHE A 130 4.40 25.01 15.52
C PHE A 130 5.17 26.29 15.15
N HIS A 131 5.75 26.96 16.15
CA HIS A 131 6.51 28.20 15.91
C HIS A 131 7.82 27.98 15.19
N LYS A 132 8.47 26.86 15.47
CA LYS A 132 9.74 26.46 14.83
C LYS A 132 9.89 24.94 14.91
N ILE A 133 10.22 24.33 13.77
CA ILE A 133 10.62 22.93 13.71
C ILE A 133 12.15 22.86 13.64
N PRO A 134 12.83 22.26 14.62
CA PRO A 134 14.26 22.09 14.57
C PRO A 134 14.70 21.22 13.40
N LYS A 135 15.83 21.57 12.77
CA LYS A 135 16.33 20.84 11.62
C LYS A 135 16.57 19.36 11.89
N SER A 136 16.98 19.02 13.13
CA SER A 136 17.20 17.62 13.53
C SER A 136 15.97 16.73 13.32
N TYR A 137 14.76 17.23 13.60
CA TYR A 137 13.52 16.46 13.38
C TYR A 137 13.19 16.30 11.89
N ILE A 138 13.47 17.33 11.07
CA ILE A 138 13.30 17.21 9.62
C ILE A 138 14.28 16.18 9.06
N THR A 139 15.56 16.27 9.43
CA THR A 139 16.57 15.30 8.99
C THR A 139 16.22 13.87 9.38
N LEU A 140 15.70 13.66 10.59
CA LEU A 140 15.22 12.35 11.04
C LEU A 140 14.13 11.79 10.13
N GLY A 141 13.15 12.63 9.73
CA GLY A 141 12.09 12.22 8.82
C GLY A 141 12.60 11.97 7.39
N GLU A 142 13.56 12.75 6.91
CA GLU A 142 14.20 12.54 5.60
C GLU A 142 14.95 11.20 5.56
N GLU A 143 15.69 10.88 6.61
CA GLU A 143 16.44 9.61 6.75
C GLU A 143 15.49 8.40 6.87
N ASP A 144 14.38 8.54 7.60
CA ASP A 144 13.37 7.48 7.71
C ASP A 144 12.69 7.22 6.36
N TYR A 145 12.35 8.27 5.62
CA TYR A 145 11.78 8.13 4.29
C TYR A 145 12.72 7.38 3.33
N ASP A 146 13.98 7.80 3.27
CA ASP A 146 15.00 7.15 2.44
C ASP A 146 15.18 5.67 2.83
N LYS A 147 15.21 5.36 4.13
CA LYS A 147 15.35 3.99 4.64
C LYS A 147 14.17 3.11 4.23
N ARG A 148 12.94 3.59 4.43
CA ARG A 148 11.71 2.86 4.04
C ARG A 148 11.64 2.61 2.55
N TYR A 149 11.92 3.63 1.76
CA TYR A 149 11.90 3.54 0.30
C TYR A 149 12.97 2.57 -0.20
N THR A 150 14.18 2.64 0.36
CA THR A 150 15.27 1.71 0.05
C THR A 150 14.91 0.27 0.40
N ALA A 151 14.33 0.03 1.58
CA ALA A 151 13.89 -1.30 2.00
C ALA A 151 12.79 -1.86 1.07
N TYR A 152 11.87 -1.01 0.63
CA TYR A 152 10.85 -1.39 -0.36
C TYR A 152 11.48 -1.82 -1.69
N LEU A 153 12.40 -1.03 -2.23
CA LEU A 153 13.07 -1.31 -3.50
C LEU A 153 13.99 -2.54 -3.45
N GLN A 154 14.56 -2.85 -2.29
CA GLN A 154 15.39 -4.05 -2.09
C GLN A 154 14.61 -5.34 -2.35
N ASN A 155 13.29 -5.38 -2.10
CA ASN A 155 12.44 -6.53 -2.43
C ASN A 155 12.39 -6.81 -3.94
N TYR A 156 12.71 -5.82 -4.77
CA TYR A 156 12.77 -5.91 -6.23
C TYR A 156 14.21 -5.96 -6.76
N GLY A 157 15.22 -5.96 -5.88
CA GLY A 157 16.62 -5.96 -6.27
C GLY A 157 17.11 -4.66 -6.92
N ILE A 158 16.42 -3.55 -6.68
CA ILE A 158 16.70 -2.23 -7.31
C ILE A 158 17.27 -1.31 -6.23
N SER A 159 18.34 -0.57 -6.55
CA SER A 159 18.83 0.49 -5.67
C SER A 159 17.98 1.77 -5.81
N LEU A 160 17.96 2.62 -4.76
CA LEU A 160 17.24 3.89 -4.82
C LEU A 160 17.78 4.81 -5.93
N ASP A 161 19.09 4.83 -6.13
CA ASP A 161 19.71 5.66 -7.17
C ASP A 161 19.33 5.17 -8.57
N ASP A 162 19.39 3.87 -8.84
CA ASP A 162 18.96 3.29 -10.13
C ASP A 162 17.47 3.55 -10.38
N TYR A 163 16.64 3.42 -9.34
CA TYR A 163 15.20 3.71 -9.44
C TYR A 163 14.94 5.16 -9.82
N LEU A 164 15.60 6.11 -9.15
CA LEU A 164 15.44 7.54 -9.42
C LEU A 164 16.07 7.98 -10.74
N GLU A 165 16.97 7.19 -11.31
CA GLU A 165 17.58 7.47 -12.61
C GLU A 165 16.74 6.95 -13.78
N GLN A 166 16.05 5.80 -13.57
CA GLN A 166 15.38 5.07 -14.66
C GLN A 166 13.86 5.15 -14.62
N TYR A 167 13.24 5.23 -13.44
CA TYR A 167 11.79 5.00 -13.27
C TYR A 167 11.03 6.14 -12.58
N ALA A 168 11.70 7.04 -11.87
CA ALA A 168 11.03 8.09 -11.11
C ALA A 168 11.68 9.46 -11.27
N ASP A 169 10.85 10.51 -11.18
CA ASP A 169 11.34 11.87 -11.14
C ASP A 169 11.91 12.22 -9.76
N ARG A 170 13.19 12.54 -9.72
CA ARG A 170 13.91 12.92 -8.50
C ARG A 170 13.31 14.16 -7.82
N ALA A 171 12.69 15.07 -8.56
CA ALA A 171 12.07 16.26 -7.98
C ALA A 171 10.80 15.88 -7.21
N THR A 172 9.97 15.00 -7.78
CA THR A 172 8.78 14.43 -7.14
C THR A 172 9.16 13.66 -5.87
N TYR A 173 10.15 12.78 -5.95
CA TYR A 173 10.67 12.06 -4.79
C TYR A 173 11.11 13.02 -3.65
N ASN A 174 11.89 14.06 -3.97
CA ASN A 174 12.34 15.00 -2.97
C ASN A 174 11.19 15.83 -2.36
N GLN A 175 10.15 16.12 -3.13
CA GLN A 175 8.95 16.80 -2.64
C GLN A 175 8.16 15.90 -1.67
N GLU A 176 7.96 14.66 -2.02
CA GLU A 176 7.29 13.67 -1.16
C GLU A 176 8.07 13.43 0.14
N LYS A 177 9.39 13.26 0.03
CA LYS A 177 10.29 13.16 1.18
C LYS A 177 10.20 14.38 2.10
N ALA A 178 10.21 15.58 1.54
CA ALA A 178 10.10 16.80 2.35
C ALA A 178 8.72 16.92 3.04
N THR A 179 7.64 16.53 2.36
CA THR A 179 6.29 16.49 2.92
C THR A 179 6.20 15.50 4.07
N TYR A 180 6.67 14.28 3.84
CA TYR A 180 6.74 13.24 4.86
C TYR A 180 7.56 13.67 6.08
N ALA A 181 8.78 14.19 5.85
CA ALA A 181 9.66 14.66 6.91
C ALA A 181 9.05 15.80 7.73
N GLY A 182 8.33 16.71 7.08
CA GLY A 182 7.60 17.79 7.74
C GLY A 182 6.49 17.28 8.67
N THR A 183 5.72 16.31 8.23
CA THR A 183 4.65 15.66 9.02
C THR A 183 5.24 14.88 10.19
N MET A 184 6.24 14.05 9.93
CA MET A 184 6.92 13.27 10.96
C MET A 184 7.57 14.15 12.03
N ALA A 185 8.20 15.26 11.61
CA ALA A 185 8.81 16.21 12.53
C ALA A 185 7.79 16.87 13.48
N LYS A 186 6.60 17.21 12.98
CA LYS A 186 5.51 17.75 13.82
C LYS A 186 5.02 16.71 14.83
N SER A 187 4.81 15.46 14.39
CA SER A 187 4.39 14.38 15.28
C SER A 187 5.43 14.09 16.37
N ALA A 188 6.71 14.08 16.02
CA ALA A 188 7.79 13.88 16.98
C ALA A 188 7.89 15.02 18.01
N LEU A 189 7.75 16.27 17.57
CA LEU A 189 7.71 17.44 18.47
C LEU A 189 6.51 17.41 19.42
N LEU A 190 5.34 16.99 18.90
CA LEU A 190 4.13 16.82 19.71
C LEU A 190 4.35 15.74 20.76
N LEU A 191 4.90 14.59 20.37
CA LEU A 191 5.24 13.52 21.30
C LEU A 191 6.18 13.99 22.41
N ASP A 192 7.26 14.71 22.06
CA ASP A 192 8.20 15.20 23.08
C ASP A 192 7.54 16.19 24.03
N ALA A 193 6.66 17.06 23.54
CA ALA A 193 5.90 17.98 24.40
C ALA A 193 4.95 17.24 25.34
N VAL A 194 4.25 16.21 24.85
CA VAL A 194 3.36 15.37 25.68
C VAL A 194 4.17 14.59 26.70
N LYS A 195 5.27 13.95 26.30
CA LYS A 195 6.17 13.23 27.23
C LYS A 195 6.66 14.13 28.36
N GLU A 196 7.05 15.36 28.04
CA GLU A 196 7.51 16.32 29.04
C GLU A 196 6.37 16.74 29.99
N ALA A 197 5.19 17.04 29.42
CA ALA A 197 4.03 17.48 30.19
C ALA A 197 3.49 16.42 31.14
N GLU A 198 3.43 15.17 30.68
CA GLU A 198 2.90 14.02 31.42
C GLU A 198 3.98 13.29 32.25
N GLY A 199 5.27 13.64 32.07
CA GLY A 199 6.39 13.03 32.77
C GLY A 199 6.63 11.56 32.37
N TRP A 200 6.33 11.20 31.12
CA TRP A 200 6.39 9.83 30.63
C TRP A 200 7.80 9.26 30.58
N THR A 201 7.94 8.03 31.04
CA THR A 201 9.17 7.25 31.01
C THR A 201 8.94 5.85 30.45
N THR A 202 9.99 5.16 30.11
CA THR A 202 9.93 3.75 29.67
C THR A 202 9.58 2.77 30.80
N ASP A 203 9.65 3.21 32.06
CA ASP A 203 9.30 2.38 33.23
C ASP A 203 7.79 2.43 33.55
N ASP A 204 7.02 3.28 32.86
CA ASP A 204 5.59 3.43 33.09
C ASP A 204 4.83 2.17 32.68
N GLN A 205 3.76 1.88 33.42
CA GLN A 205 2.94 0.69 33.19
C GLN A 205 2.35 0.65 31.76
N ASP A 206 1.89 1.78 31.25
CA ASP A 206 1.30 1.86 29.90
C ASP A 206 2.34 1.55 28.81
N TYR A 207 3.56 2.08 28.94
CA TYR A 207 4.67 1.75 28.05
C TYR A 207 4.98 0.25 28.06
N GLN A 208 5.06 -0.32 29.25
CA GLN A 208 5.37 -1.74 29.42
C GLN A 208 4.23 -2.63 28.91
N GLN A 209 2.98 -2.19 29.03
CA GLN A 209 1.84 -2.91 28.47
C GLN A 209 1.88 -2.95 26.94
N ILE A 210 2.06 -1.80 26.28
CA ILE A 210 2.17 -1.71 24.81
C ILE A 210 3.33 -2.61 24.33
N LEU A 211 4.48 -2.53 24.98
CA LEU A 211 5.64 -3.37 24.64
C LEU A 211 5.34 -4.87 24.78
N ASN A 212 4.58 -5.27 25.79
CA ASN A 212 4.17 -6.67 25.97
C ASN A 212 3.19 -7.11 24.86
N ASP A 213 2.26 -6.24 24.50
CA ASP A 213 1.28 -6.53 23.46
C ASP A 213 1.96 -6.66 22.08
N GLU A 214 2.91 -5.77 21.77
CA GLU A 214 3.71 -5.86 20.55
C GLU A 214 4.55 -7.15 20.48
N ALA A 215 5.18 -7.53 21.60
CA ALA A 215 5.92 -8.79 21.68
C ALA A 215 5.01 -10.01 21.51
N ALA A 216 3.82 -9.99 22.12
CA ALA A 216 2.82 -11.05 22.00
C ALA A 216 2.30 -11.17 20.55
N ASN A 217 2.02 -10.05 19.87
CA ASN A 217 1.62 -10.00 18.47
C ASN A 217 2.70 -10.60 17.55
N ALA A 218 3.97 -10.39 17.89
CA ALA A 218 5.11 -11.00 17.18
C ALA A 218 5.37 -12.47 17.57
N ASN A 219 4.60 -13.05 18.50
CA ASN A 219 4.86 -14.37 19.10
C ASN A 219 6.25 -14.49 19.72
N MET A 220 6.75 -13.44 20.36
CA MET A 220 8.07 -13.35 20.94
C MET A 220 7.99 -13.05 22.45
N SER A 221 9.08 -13.34 23.17
CA SER A 221 9.27 -12.76 24.50
C SER A 221 9.55 -11.26 24.36
N GLN A 222 9.25 -10.47 25.40
CA GLN A 222 9.59 -9.03 25.42
C GLN A 222 11.07 -8.77 25.17
N GLU A 223 11.96 -9.58 25.74
CA GLU A 223 13.41 -9.47 25.58
C GLU A 223 13.85 -9.75 24.13
N ASP A 224 13.33 -10.82 23.53
CA ASP A 224 13.64 -11.18 22.13
C ASP A 224 13.07 -10.15 21.14
N PHE A 225 11.86 -9.65 21.39
CA PHE A 225 11.24 -8.59 20.60
C PHE A 225 12.07 -7.31 20.63
N LEU A 226 12.41 -6.81 21.82
CA LEU A 226 13.26 -5.62 21.98
C LEU A 226 14.61 -5.79 21.29
N LYS A 227 15.24 -6.95 21.44
CA LYS A 227 16.50 -7.21 20.80
C LYS A 227 16.38 -7.16 19.28
N ALA A 228 15.41 -7.87 18.70
CA ALA A 228 15.19 -7.90 17.26
C ALA A 228 14.82 -6.51 16.71
N ALA A 229 13.93 -5.79 17.41
CA ALA A 229 13.51 -4.46 17.02
C ALA A 229 14.65 -3.43 17.12
N ASN A 230 15.44 -3.47 18.17
CA ASN A 230 16.59 -2.58 18.35
C ASN A 230 17.69 -2.86 17.32
N ASP A 231 17.95 -4.12 17.01
CA ASP A 231 18.93 -4.52 15.98
C ASP A 231 18.51 -4.01 14.58
N TYR A 232 17.21 -3.94 14.32
CA TYR A 232 16.69 -3.54 13.01
C TYR A 232 16.43 -2.02 12.91
N TYR A 233 15.75 -1.43 13.89
CA TYR A 233 15.32 -0.03 13.85
C TYR A 233 16.22 0.92 14.66
N GLY A 234 16.92 0.41 15.66
CA GLY A 234 17.63 1.17 16.67
C GLY A 234 16.75 1.52 17.89
N GLU A 235 17.37 1.55 19.07
CA GLU A 235 16.71 1.72 20.37
C GLU A 235 15.84 2.99 20.43
N ASP A 236 16.37 4.13 20.00
CA ASP A 236 15.65 5.42 20.01
C ASP A 236 14.37 5.37 19.16
N THR A 237 14.40 4.62 18.06
CA THR A 237 13.24 4.45 17.18
C THR A 237 12.19 3.55 17.81
N VAL A 238 12.59 2.46 18.44
CA VAL A 238 11.69 1.55 19.15
C VAL A 238 10.98 2.26 20.28
N VAL A 239 11.73 2.95 21.14
CA VAL A 239 11.16 3.75 22.24
C VAL A 239 10.18 4.78 21.73
N ARG A 240 10.54 5.50 20.67
CA ARG A 240 9.66 6.51 20.06
C ARG A 240 8.36 5.91 19.51
N ASN A 241 8.42 4.78 18.84
CA ASN A 241 7.25 4.12 18.28
C ASN A 241 6.27 3.70 19.38
N ILE A 242 6.74 3.07 20.44
CA ILE A 242 5.91 2.69 21.60
C ILE A 242 5.31 3.92 22.29
N MET A 243 6.10 4.98 22.46
CA MET A 243 5.60 6.23 23.03
C MET A 243 4.59 6.95 22.13
N MET A 244 4.75 6.83 20.82
CA MET A 244 3.78 7.35 19.85
C MET A 244 2.46 6.61 19.96
N GLU A 245 2.47 5.30 20.03
CA GLU A 245 1.28 4.49 20.25
C GLU A 245 0.58 4.85 21.56
N ARG A 246 1.35 5.01 22.65
CA ARG A 246 0.80 5.52 23.91
C ARG A 246 0.10 6.87 23.75
N MET A 247 0.69 7.79 22.99
CA MET A 247 0.08 9.09 22.72
C MET A 247 -1.21 8.95 21.89
N ILE A 248 -1.23 8.10 20.89
CA ILE A 248 -2.42 7.80 20.09
C ILE A 248 -3.54 7.26 21.01
N ASN A 249 -3.23 6.29 21.84
CA ASN A 249 -4.19 5.70 22.79
C ASN A 249 -4.75 6.79 23.74
N MET A 250 -3.88 7.63 24.29
CA MET A 250 -4.33 8.77 25.13
C MET A 250 -5.27 9.72 24.38
N VAL A 251 -5.00 10.01 23.12
CA VAL A 251 -5.86 10.87 22.29
C VAL A 251 -7.21 10.19 22.06
N LEU A 252 -7.22 8.91 21.70
CA LEU A 252 -8.44 8.14 21.42
C LEU A 252 -9.31 7.96 22.67
N ASP A 253 -8.71 7.72 23.84
CA ASP A 253 -9.42 7.61 25.12
C ASP A 253 -10.15 8.88 25.51
N ASN A 254 -9.69 10.04 25.02
CA ASN A 254 -10.29 11.35 25.27
C ASN A 254 -11.09 11.90 24.06
N ALA A 255 -11.13 11.18 22.95
CA ALA A 255 -11.84 11.59 21.73
C ALA A 255 -13.33 11.22 21.79
N THR A 256 -14.16 12.02 21.11
CA THR A 256 -15.53 11.62 20.78
C THR A 256 -15.55 11.06 19.37
N VAL A 257 -15.72 9.74 19.25
CA VAL A 257 -15.75 9.05 17.97
C VAL A 257 -17.18 8.98 17.44
N ASN A 258 -17.39 9.50 16.22
CA ASN A 258 -18.66 9.38 15.51
C ASN A 258 -18.46 8.37 14.37
N THR A 259 -19.13 7.21 14.49
CA THR A 259 -19.09 6.17 13.46
C THR A 259 -20.18 6.44 12.44
N VAL A 260 -19.82 6.42 11.17
CA VAL A 260 -20.78 6.47 10.05
C VAL A 260 -20.63 5.19 9.22
N THR A 261 -21.77 4.65 8.78
CA THR A 261 -21.79 3.55 7.83
C THR A 261 -21.73 4.13 6.43
N VAL A 262 -20.86 3.60 5.58
CA VAL A 262 -20.76 3.99 4.17
C VAL A 262 -21.09 2.82 3.27
N ASP A 263 -21.68 3.08 2.11
CA ASP A 263 -21.91 2.10 1.06
C ASP A 263 -20.62 1.78 0.27
N ALA A 264 -20.71 0.90 -0.72
CA ALA A 264 -19.58 0.52 -1.55
C ALA A 264 -18.98 1.68 -2.38
N ASP A 265 -19.74 2.76 -2.57
CA ASP A 265 -19.32 3.96 -3.29
C ASP A 265 -18.77 5.05 -2.33
N GLY A 266 -18.73 4.75 -1.01
CA GLY A 266 -18.22 5.65 0.03
C GLY A 266 -19.23 6.71 0.51
N ASN A 267 -20.51 6.59 0.15
CA ASN A 267 -21.54 7.50 0.60
C ASN A 267 -22.07 7.08 1.99
N THR A 268 -22.30 8.05 2.87
CA THR A 268 -22.92 7.78 4.17
C THR A 268 -24.31 7.16 4.00
N VAL A 269 -24.53 6.01 4.64
CA VAL A 269 -25.82 5.32 4.69
C VAL A 269 -26.46 5.64 6.05
N GLU A 270 -27.67 6.20 6.04
CA GLU A 270 -28.45 6.49 7.26
C GLU A 270 -28.96 5.22 7.95
#